data_db345af07e42f2f2930b3f02d31a1839
#
_entry.id   db345af07e42f2f2930b3f02d31a1839
#
_cell.length_a   1.000
_cell.length_b   1.000
_cell.length_c   1.000
_cell.angle_alpha   90.00
_cell.angle_beta   90.00
_cell.angle_gamma   90.00
#
_symmetry.space_group_name_H-M   'P 1'
#
loop_
_entity.id
_entity.type
_entity.pdbx_description
1 polymer ?
#
loop_
_entity_poly.entity_id
_entity_poly.type
_entity_poly.pdbx_seq_one_letter_code
_entity_poly.pdbx_strand_id
1 'polypeptide(L)'
;MISNIHDNFIVKSIMPFVLNEKKHAYIVGGFVRDCLLNKDSSDVDIVVSKGDGHAYATKLAQYLNGFFVELDNINNIYRVVFSDKKHYVDIADCTGASIQDDLKRRDFTINALAFDLFNSEIIDVVSGMDDLKNGIIREISEFNIVDDPIRILRAFRFKSQFGFDFSKELKIILSRHAFELETTAKERINVELVKLFGGKHAVETIEELDALCVLEKLIPEIVEIKKIPPNSHHHLDLFHHSLETMRQVHLFYENSCDEVKRHFEDECFGGQKRLCYLKNILNQQHQE
;
A
#
# COMPACT_ATOMS: atom_id res chain seq x y z
N MET A 1 -7.56 -4.72 20.03
CA MET A 1 -7.03 -3.83 18.96
C MET A 1 -5.68 -3.22 19.35
N ILE A 2 -5.56 -2.39 20.40
CA ILE A 2 -4.25 -1.83 20.83
C ILE A 2 -3.30 -2.94 21.33
N SER A 3 -3.82 -4.01 21.91
CA SER A 3 -3.01 -5.18 22.32
C SER A 3 -2.18 -5.76 21.17
N ASN A 4 -2.70 -5.81 19.95
CA ASN A 4 -1.99 -6.35 18.79
C ASN A 4 -0.75 -5.52 18.43
N ILE A 5 -0.82 -4.19 18.62
CA ILE A 5 0.34 -3.31 18.40
C ILE A 5 1.43 -3.65 19.43
N HIS A 6 1.06 -3.73 20.72
CA HIS A 6 1.99 -4.07 21.78
C HIS A 6 2.54 -5.50 21.68
N ASP A 7 1.77 -6.42 21.11
CA ASP A 7 2.18 -7.83 20.95
C ASP A 7 3.17 -8.06 19.81
N ASN A 8 3.30 -7.12 18.89
CA ASN A 8 4.27 -7.21 17.81
C ASN A 8 5.71 -7.25 18.33
N PHE A 9 6.52 -8.15 17.79
CA PHE A 9 7.91 -8.36 18.22
C PHE A 9 8.77 -7.08 18.10
N ILE A 10 8.65 -6.36 16.99
CA ILE A 10 9.42 -5.13 16.75
C ILE A 10 9.04 -4.08 17.80
N VAL A 11 7.74 -3.88 18.02
CA VAL A 11 7.23 -2.90 19.00
C VAL A 11 7.71 -3.26 20.40
N LYS A 12 7.59 -4.52 20.83
CA LYS A 12 8.12 -4.99 22.12
C LYS A 12 9.60 -4.70 22.29
N SER A 13 10.38 -4.88 21.23
CA SER A 13 11.84 -4.68 21.28
C SER A 13 12.25 -3.20 21.41
N ILE A 14 11.48 -2.29 20.85
CA ILE A 14 11.78 -0.84 20.85
C ILE A 14 11.18 -0.09 22.03
N MET A 15 10.09 -0.57 22.61
CA MET A 15 9.37 0.10 23.72
C MET A 15 10.26 0.53 24.89
N PRO A 16 11.18 -0.31 25.43
CA PRO A 16 12.04 0.10 26.53
C PRO A 16 12.95 1.28 26.15
N PHE A 17 13.43 1.33 24.90
CA PHE A 17 14.22 2.44 24.40
C PHE A 17 13.39 3.74 24.34
N VAL A 18 12.18 3.70 23.79
CA VAL A 18 11.27 4.86 23.71
C VAL A 18 11.00 5.44 25.09
N LEU A 19 10.68 4.59 26.05
CA LEU A 19 10.38 5.01 27.42
C LEU A 19 11.61 5.63 28.12
N ASN A 20 12.83 5.13 27.82
CA ASN A 20 14.07 5.67 28.37
C ASN A 20 14.46 7.02 27.77
N GLU A 21 14.30 7.19 26.45
CA GLU A 21 14.60 8.46 25.76
C GLU A 21 13.63 9.59 26.13
N LYS A 22 12.43 9.26 26.63
CA LYS A 22 11.37 10.21 27.00
C LYS A 22 11.00 11.18 25.88
N LYS A 23 11.10 10.71 24.63
CA LYS A 23 10.73 11.44 23.44
C LYS A 23 9.53 10.75 22.76
N HIS A 24 8.63 11.57 22.25
CA HIS A 24 7.53 11.03 21.44
C HIS A 24 8.07 10.43 20.14
N ALA A 25 7.64 9.20 19.88
CA ALA A 25 7.86 8.49 18.64
C ALA A 25 6.53 7.82 18.26
N TYR A 26 6.17 7.95 17.00
CA TYR A 26 4.85 7.54 16.54
C TYR A 26 4.99 6.46 15.48
N ILE A 27 4.38 5.30 15.69
CA ILE A 27 4.20 4.34 14.59
C ILE A 27 3.08 4.88 13.71
N VAL A 28 3.25 4.85 12.39
CA VAL A 28 2.32 5.48 11.46
C VAL A 28 1.92 4.57 10.30
N GLY A 29 0.84 4.93 9.63
CA GLY A 29 0.47 4.39 8.33
C GLY A 29 -0.04 2.95 8.34
N GLY A 30 0.49 2.15 7.41
CA GLY A 30 -0.01 0.80 7.13
C GLY A 30 -0.01 -0.14 8.32
N PHE A 31 1.02 -0.09 9.14
CA PHE A 31 1.16 -0.94 10.32
C PHE A 31 -0.02 -0.74 11.31
N VAL A 32 -0.33 0.51 11.65
CA VAL A 32 -1.42 0.82 12.60
C VAL A 32 -2.76 0.31 12.05
N ARG A 33 -3.05 0.61 10.78
CA ARG A 33 -4.23 0.11 10.08
C ARG A 33 -4.32 -1.42 10.11
N ASP A 34 -3.24 -2.11 9.77
CA ASP A 34 -3.24 -3.56 9.66
C ASP A 34 -3.42 -4.22 11.03
N CYS A 35 -2.79 -3.70 12.08
CA CYS A 35 -3.04 -4.14 13.46
C CYS A 35 -4.50 -3.94 13.89
N LEU A 36 -5.15 -2.82 13.49
CA LEU A 36 -6.55 -2.56 13.78
C LEU A 36 -7.50 -3.50 13.01
N LEU A 37 -7.07 -3.99 11.84
CA LEU A 37 -7.76 -5.01 11.05
C LEU A 37 -7.43 -6.45 11.47
N ASN A 38 -6.67 -6.64 12.57
CA ASN A 38 -6.17 -7.95 13.03
C ASN A 38 -5.34 -8.68 11.95
N LYS A 39 -4.59 -7.94 11.15
CA LYS A 39 -3.64 -8.46 10.15
C LYS A 39 -2.23 -8.36 10.71
N ASP A 40 -1.42 -9.37 10.42
CA ASP A 40 0.00 -9.32 10.70
C ASP A 40 0.69 -8.29 9.79
N SER A 41 1.56 -7.49 10.37
CA SER A 41 2.41 -6.54 9.65
C SER A 41 3.80 -6.52 10.26
N SER A 42 4.81 -6.50 9.41
CA SER A 42 6.23 -6.41 9.81
C SER A 42 6.86 -5.07 9.42
N ASP A 43 6.19 -4.27 8.60
CA ASP A 43 6.71 -2.98 8.13
C ASP A 43 6.35 -1.89 9.14
N VAL A 44 7.26 -1.61 10.05
CA VAL A 44 7.06 -0.59 11.10
C VAL A 44 7.73 0.70 10.69
N ASP A 45 6.91 1.72 10.40
CA ASP A 45 7.34 3.08 10.11
C ASP A 45 7.19 3.94 11.37
N ILE A 46 8.27 4.58 11.79
CA ILE A 46 8.28 5.48 12.95
C ILE A 46 8.54 6.91 12.49
N VAL A 47 7.71 7.82 12.98
CA VAL A 47 7.91 9.25 12.81
C VAL A 47 8.32 9.85 14.15
N VAL A 48 9.38 10.67 14.13
CA VAL A 48 9.88 11.44 15.28
C VAL A 48 9.84 12.94 15.00
N SER A 49 10.12 13.76 16.00
CA SER A 49 10.14 15.21 15.80
C SER A 49 11.12 15.60 14.69
N LYS A 50 10.78 16.65 13.98
CA LYS A 50 11.59 17.15 12.86
C LYS A 50 13.03 17.46 13.28
N GLY A 51 13.98 16.89 12.56
CA GLY A 51 15.43 17.02 12.84
C GLY A 51 15.99 16.03 13.86
N ASP A 52 15.15 15.20 14.47
CA ASP A 52 15.58 14.17 15.44
C ASP A 52 15.87 12.80 14.80
N GLY A 53 15.41 12.55 13.56
CA GLY A 53 15.40 11.23 12.92
C GLY A 53 16.75 10.55 12.87
N HIS A 54 17.79 11.24 12.41
CA HIS A 54 19.15 10.69 12.34
C HIS A 54 19.68 10.28 13.71
N ALA A 55 19.58 11.19 14.70
CA ALA A 55 20.06 10.93 16.04
C ALA A 55 19.27 9.82 16.74
N TYR A 56 17.94 9.79 16.52
CA TYR A 56 17.07 8.76 17.07
C TYR A 56 17.39 7.39 16.47
N ALA A 57 17.52 7.29 15.15
CA ALA A 57 17.85 6.05 14.46
C ALA A 57 19.25 5.51 14.87
N THR A 58 20.25 6.40 14.98
CA THR A 58 21.59 6.02 15.44
C THR A 58 21.57 5.43 16.85
N LYS A 59 20.89 6.07 17.79
CA LYS A 59 20.78 5.58 19.18
C LYS A 59 19.99 4.27 19.25
N LEU A 60 18.90 4.16 18.49
CA LEU A 60 18.11 2.93 18.45
C LEU A 60 18.92 1.76 17.88
N ALA A 61 19.72 1.99 16.82
CA ALA A 61 20.61 0.97 16.28
C ALA A 61 21.63 0.48 17.33
N GLN A 62 22.22 1.40 18.10
CA GLN A 62 23.13 1.05 19.21
C GLN A 62 22.42 0.24 20.29
N TYR A 63 21.21 0.66 20.69
CA TYR A 63 20.39 -0.04 21.70
C TYR A 63 20.06 -1.47 21.29
N LEU A 64 19.70 -1.68 20.03
CA LEU A 64 19.33 -2.99 19.47
C LEU A 64 20.54 -3.85 19.06
N ASN A 65 21.77 -3.35 19.23
CA ASN A 65 22.99 -3.95 18.65
C ASN A 65 22.81 -4.25 17.15
N GLY A 66 22.11 -3.34 16.45
CA GLY A 66 21.72 -3.45 15.05
C GLY A 66 22.58 -2.55 14.15
N PHE A 67 22.09 -2.37 12.92
CA PHE A 67 22.78 -1.60 11.89
C PHE A 67 21.95 -0.37 11.51
N PHE A 68 22.59 0.77 11.43
CA PHE A 68 22.03 2.01 10.91
C PHE A 68 22.29 2.11 9.41
N VAL A 69 21.25 2.45 8.63
CA VAL A 69 21.30 2.63 7.17
C VAL A 69 20.55 3.91 6.80
N GLU A 70 21.18 4.78 6.04
CA GLU A 70 20.51 5.92 5.41
C GLU A 70 19.81 5.45 4.13
N LEU A 71 18.48 5.58 4.07
CA LEU A 71 17.70 5.20 2.88
C LEU A 71 17.51 6.39 1.93
N ASP A 72 17.19 7.56 2.49
CA ASP A 72 16.93 8.77 1.70
C ASP A 72 17.35 10.01 2.52
N ASN A 73 18.47 10.61 2.11
CA ASN A 73 19.02 11.81 2.77
C ASN A 73 18.19 13.07 2.48
N ILE A 74 17.46 13.09 1.38
CA ILE A 74 16.64 14.25 1.01
C ILE A 74 15.41 14.32 1.90
N ASN A 75 14.79 13.16 2.11
CA ASN A 75 13.56 13.04 2.91
C ASN A 75 13.82 12.63 4.37
N ASN A 76 15.10 12.55 4.80
CA ASN A 76 15.48 12.14 6.15
C ASN A 76 14.85 10.82 6.59
N ILE A 77 15.02 9.78 5.75
CA ILE A 77 14.53 8.43 6.03
C ILE A 77 15.70 7.53 6.35
N TYR A 78 15.64 6.89 7.50
CA TYR A 78 16.68 6.05 8.06
C TYR A 78 16.10 4.67 8.39
N ARG A 79 16.87 3.61 8.17
CA ARG A 79 16.50 2.25 8.55
C ARG A 79 17.41 1.75 9.68
N VAL A 80 16.81 1.15 10.67
CA VAL A 80 17.50 0.39 11.70
C VAL A 80 17.21 -1.08 11.49
N VAL A 81 18.23 -1.84 11.10
CA VAL A 81 18.15 -3.29 10.91
C VAL A 81 18.55 -3.95 12.21
N PHE A 82 17.75 -4.88 12.70
CA PHE A 82 18.03 -5.63 13.93
C PHE A 82 19.23 -6.55 13.75
N SER A 83 19.80 -6.99 14.85
CA SER A 83 20.96 -7.91 14.85
C SER A 83 20.69 -9.24 14.15
N ASP A 84 19.43 -9.68 14.08
CA ASP A 84 18.99 -10.89 13.37
C ASP A 84 18.97 -10.73 11.84
N LYS A 85 19.14 -9.49 11.33
CA LYS A 85 19.11 -9.11 9.90
C LYS A 85 17.79 -9.44 9.19
N LYS A 86 16.74 -9.77 9.92
CA LYS A 86 15.40 -10.08 9.38
C LYS A 86 14.41 -8.98 9.67
N HIS A 87 14.49 -8.38 10.85
CA HIS A 87 13.60 -7.31 11.26
C HIS A 87 14.26 -5.95 11.07
N TYR A 88 13.47 -4.97 10.76
CA TYR A 88 13.90 -3.57 10.63
C TYR A 88 12.77 -2.62 11.01
N VAL A 89 13.13 -1.38 11.28
CA VAL A 89 12.21 -0.26 11.40
C VAL A 89 12.71 0.90 10.55
N ASP A 90 11.79 1.59 9.90
CA ASP A 90 12.07 2.81 9.16
C ASP A 90 11.72 4.01 10.04
N ILE A 91 12.61 4.99 10.09
CA ILE A 91 12.49 6.17 10.93
C ILE A 91 12.56 7.39 10.04
N ALA A 92 11.56 8.26 10.13
CA ALA A 92 11.51 9.50 9.38
C ALA A 92 11.27 10.70 10.30
N ASP A 93 11.71 11.85 9.85
CA ASP A 93 11.34 13.12 10.46
C ASP A 93 9.86 13.42 10.20
N CYS A 94 9.18 13.96 11.21
CA CYS A 94 7.83 14.49 11.06
C CYS A 94 7.80 15.58 9.98
N THR A 95 6.87 15.47 9.07
CA THR A 95 6.61 16.51 8.08
C THR A 95 5.62 17.53 8.64
N GLY A 96 6.01 18.78 8.69
CA GLY A 96 5.23 19.83 9.35
C GLY A 96 5.72 20.11 10.77
N ALA A 97 4.90 20.77 11.59
CA ALA A 97 5.22 21.15 12.95
C ALA A 97 4.83 20.09 13.99
N SER A 98 3.94 19.17 13.63
CA SER A 98 3.35 18.18 14.54
C SER A 98 2.99 16.88 13.82
N ILE A 99 2.76 15.81 14.58
CA ILE A 99 2.25 14.53 14.03
C ILE A 99 0.88 14.73 13.36
N GLN A 100 0.06 15.64 13.84
CA GLN A 100 -1.23 15.97 13.25
C GLN A 100 -1.07 16.54 11.83
N ASP A 101 -0.05 17.36 11.60
CA ASP A 101 0.26 17.90 10.26
C ASP A 101 0.76 16.79 9.33
N ASP A 102 1.61 15.89 9.83
CA ASP A 102 2.08 14.73 9.07
C ASP A 102 0.92 13.84 8.63
N LEU A 103 -0.02 13.56 9.54
CA LEU A 103 -1.19 12.73 9.22
C LEU A 103 -2.09 13.38 8.16
N LYS A 104 -2.34 14.69 8.23
CA LYS A 104 -3.22 15.42 7.30
C LYS A 104 -2.70 15.49 5.86
N ARG A 105 -1.40 15.29 5.61
CA ARG A 105 -0.84 15.28 4.26
C ARG A 105 -0.82 13.91 3.58
N ARG A 106 -1.26 12.84 4.30
CA ARG A 106 -1.29 11.49 3.76
C ARG A 106 -2.37 11.32 2.69
N ASP A 107 -2.39 10.16 2.07
CA ASP A 107 -3.32 9.83 0.98
C ASP A 107 -4.77 9.68 1.47
N PHE A 108 -5.01 8.71 2.35
CA PHE A 108 -6.35 8.30 2.78
C PHE A 108 -6.46 8.30 4.30
N THR A 109 -7.69 8.52 4.80
CA THR A 109 -8.00 8.54 6.23
C THR A 109 -7.55 7.26 6.94
N ILE A 110 -7.76 6.10 6.32
CA ILE A 110 -7.36 4.79 6.86
C ILE A 110 -5.83 4.61 7.02
N ASN A 111 -5.02 5.42 6.37
CA ASN A 111 -3.56 5.43 6.47
C ASN A 111 -3.03 6.61 7.31
N ALA A 112 -3.92 7.50 7.75
CA ALA A 112 -3.58 8.67 8.55
C ALA A 112 -3.84 8.44 10.04
N LEU A 113 -3.45 7.26 10.50
CA LEU A 113 -3.49 6.84 11.89
C LEU A 113 -2.06 6.78 12.42
N ALA A 114 -1.87 7.23 13.65
CA ALA A 114 -0.61 7.07 14.37
C ALA A 114 -0.83 6.41 15.72
N PHE A 115 0.17 5.68 16.20
CA PHE A 115 0.22 5.14 17.54
C PHE A 115 1.38 5.80 18.29
N ASP A 116 1.07 6.58 19.32
CA ASP A 116 2.07 7.18 20.20
C ASP A 116 2.67 6.10 21.09
N LEU A 117 3.93 5.77 20.85
CA LEU A 117 4.65 4.73 21.59
C LEU A 117 4.87 5.14 23.06
N PHE A 118 4.98 6.44 23.36
CA PHE A 118 5.21 6.90 24.72
C PHE A 118 3.94 6.86 25.57
N ASN A 119 2.81 7.34 25.03
CA ASN A 119 1.53 7.39 25.74
C ASN A 119 0.68 6.13 25.54
N SER A 120 1.05 5.26 24.60
CA SER A 120 0.26 4.07 24.22
C SER A 120 -1.16 4.41 23.73
N GLU A 121 -1.30 5.46 22.94
CA GLU A 121 -2.57 5.98 22.44
C GLU A 121 -2.59 6.05 20.91
N ILE A 122 -3.78 5.84 20.32
CA ILE A 122 -4.00 6.06 18.90
C ILE A 122 -4.36 7.52 18.66
N ILE A 123 -3.68 8.14 17.70
CA ILE A 123 -3.96 9.49 17.23
C ILE A 123 -4.68 9.37 15.89
N ASP A 124 -5.90 9.87 15.85
CA ASP A 124 -6.75 9.96 14.67
C ASP A 124 -7.32 11.38 14.56
N VAL A 125 -6.90 12.10 13.54
CA VAL A 125 -7.30 13.52 13.33
C VAL A 125 -8.21 13.69 12.12
N VAL A 126 -8.54 12.58 11.42
CA VAL A 126 -9.31 12.59 10.16
C VAL A 126 -10.43 11.55 10.12
N SER A 127 -10.78 10.98 11.29
CA SER A 127 -11.79 9.92 11.43
C SER A 127 -11.44 8.63 10.65
N GLY A 128 -10.16 8.31 10.56
CA GLY A 128 -9.68 7.12 9.88
C GLY A 128 -10.14 5.82 10.53
N MET A 129 -10.31 5.78 11.85
CA MET A 129 -10.84 4.62 12.57
C MET A 129 -12.29 4.32 12.19
N ASP A 130 -13.12 5.35 12.01
CA ASP A 130 -14.51 5.17 11.59
C ASP A 130 -14.58 4.67 10.15
N ASP A 131 -13.80 5.25 9.24
CA ASP A 131 -13.70 4.79 7.85
C ASP A 131 -13.18 3.35 7.78
N LEU A 132 -12.19 3.00 8.58
CA LEU A 132 -11.65 1.64 8.66
C LEU A 132 -12.71 0.63 9.13
N LYS A 133 -13.50 0.98 10.14
CA LYS A 133 -14.60 0.16 10.65
C LYS A 133 -15.71 -0.02 9.62
N ASN A 134 -16.00 1.02 8.85
CA ASN A 134 -17.06 1.01 7.84
C ASN A 134 -16.61 0.48 6.47
N GLY A 135 -15.34 0.14 6.30
CA GLY A 135 -14.79 -0.34 5.05
C GLY A 135 -14.80 0.74 3.94
N ILE A 136 -14.44 1.98 4.29
CA ILE A 136 -14.45 3.12 3.36
C ILE A 136 -13.02 3.62 3.12
N ILE A 137 -12.67 3.79 1.86
CA ILE A 137 -11.48 4.53 1.44
C ILE A 137 -11.92 5.96 1.15
N ARG A 138 -11.43 6.89 1.96
CA ARG A 138 -11.72 8.32 1.84
C ARG A 138 -10.41 9.09 1.72
N GLU A 139 -10.37 10.04 0.82
CA GLU A 139 -9.29 11.02 0.71
C GLU A 139 -9.26 11.93 1.94
N ILE A 140 -8.09 12.41 2.31
CA ILE A 140 -7.96 13.45 3.33
C ILE A 140 -8.26 14.80 2.70
N SER A 141 -7.77 15.03 1.47
CA SER A 141 -8.09 16.19 0.64
C SER A 141 -7.82 15.89 -0.83
N GLU A 142 -8.54 16.58 -1.74
CA GLU A 142 -8.28 16.50 -3.18
C GLU A 142 -6.84 16.94 -3.49
N PHE A 143 -6.34 17.97 -2.79
CA PHE A 143 -4.97 18.45 -2.96
C PHE A 143 -3.94 17.33 -2.76
N ASN A 144 -4.10 16.49 -1.75
CA ASN A 144 -3.16 15.39 -1.49
C ASN A 144 -3.13 14.39 -2.64
N ILE A 145 -4.25 14.14 -3.33
CA ILE A 145 -4.30 13.24 -4.49
C ILE A 145 -3.57 13.84 -5.68
N VAL A 146 -3.77 15.13 -5.92
CA VAL A 146 -3.16 15.88 -7.03
C VAL A 146 -1.66 16.07 -6.83
N ASP A 147 -1.23 16.34 -5.60
CA ASP A 147 0.19 16.53 -5.23
C ASP A 147 1.05 15.29 -5.55
N ASP A 148 0.47 14.09 -5.43
CA ASP A 148 1.13 12.84 -5.81
C ASP A 148 0.14 11.91 -6.54
N PRO A 149 0.05 11.98 -7.89
CA PRO A 149 -0.98 11.27 -8.67
C PRO A 149 -0.97 9.75 -8.53
N ILE A 150 0.15 9.13 -8.11
CA ILE A 150 0.18 7.68 -7.83
C ILE A 150 -0.86 7.28 -6.75
N ARG A 151 -1.30 8.23 -5.93
CA ARG A 151 -2.35 8.01 -4.92
C ARG A 151 -3.68 7.58 -5.55
N ILE A 152 -3.92 7.92 -6.80
CA ILE A 152 -5.05 7.39 -7.58
C ILE A 152 -4.97 5.86 -7.64
N LEU A 153 -3.85 5.29 -8.09
CA LEU A 153 -3.69 3.84 -8.14
C LEU A 153 -3.64 3.19 -6.76
N ARG A 154 -3.09 3.89 -5.79
CA ARG A 154 -3.09 3.42 -4.41
C ARG A 154 -4.51 3.23 -3.86
N ALA A 155 -5.47 4.11 -4.21
CA ALA A 155 -6.87 3.94 -3.85
C ALA A 155 -7.40 2.59 -4.37
N PHE A 156 -7.22 2.31 -5.66
CA PHE A 156 -7.64 1.06 -6.26
C PHE A 156 -6.89 -0.16 -5.68
N ARG A 157 -5.59 -0.03 -5.40
CA ARG A 157 -4.86 -1.09 -4.70
C ARG A 157 -5.49 -1.41 -3.35
N PHE A 158 -5.82 -0.40 -2.53
CA PHE A 158 -6.46 -0.65 -1.24
C PHE A 158 -7.85 -1.26 -1.39
N LYS A 159 -8.63 -0.83 -2.38
CA LYS A 159 -9.89 -1.51 -2.72
C LYS A 159 -9.67 -2.98 -3.05
N SER A 160 -8.71 -3.27 -3.90
CA SER A 160 -8.36 -4.64 -4.28
C SER A 160 -7.90 -5.50 -3.09
N GLN A 161 -7.14 -4.92 -2.16
CA GLN A 161 -6.60 -5.64 -1.00
C GLN A 161 -7.60 -5.85 0.13
N PHE A 162 -8.52 -4.89 0.34
CA PHE A 162 -9.42 -4.88 1.51
C PHE A 162 -10.89 -5.10 1.14
N GLY A 163 -11.29 -4.90 -0.10
CA GLY A 163 -12.70 -4.92 -0.50
C GLY A 163 -13.48 -3.70 -0.01
N PHE A 164 -12.80 -2.62 0.35
CA PHE A 164 -13.42 -1.40 0.83
C PHE A 164 -14.02 -0.59 -0.32
N ASP A 165 -15.08 0.17 -0.04
CA ASP A 165 -15.68 1.06 -1.01
C ASP A 165 -15.06 2.47 -0.96
N PHE A 166 -15.10 3.16 -2.10
CA PHE A 166 -14.70 4.57 -2.14
C PHE A 166 -15.79 5.48 -1.59
N SER A 167 -15.39 6.58 -0.92
CA SER A 167 -16.31 7.68 -0.64
C SER A 167 -16.85 8.24 -1.98
N LYS A 168 -18.01 8.92 -1.93
CA LYS A 168 -18.59 9.52 -3.14
C LYS A 168 -17.66 10.59 -3.73
N GLU A 169 -17.05 11.35 -2.86
CA GLU A 169 -16.11 12.42 -3.21
C GLU A 169 -14.86 11.84 -3.86
N LEU A 170 -14.29 10.77 -3.29
CA LEU A 170 -13.12 10.11 -3.86
C LEU A 170 -13.38 9.58 -5.27
N LYS A 171 -14.55 8.98 -5.55
CA LYS A 171 -14.88 8.52 -6.91
C LYS A 171 -14.82 9.66 -7.94
N ILE A 172 -15.32 10.83 -7.57
CA ILE A 172 -15.30 12.02 -8.44
C ILE A 172 -13.86 12.49 -8.66
N ILE A 173 -13.05 12.53 -7.61
CA ILE A 173 -11.65 12.94 -7.67
C ILE A 173 -10.85 11.98 -8.54
N LEU A 174 -11.00 10.66 -8.33
CA LEU A 174 -10.27 9.62 -9.08
C LEU A 174 -10.56 9.72 -10.59
N SER A 175 -11.82 9.89 -10.98
CA SER A 175 -12.21 10.05 -12.40
C SER A 175 -11.69 11.36 -12.98
N ARG A 176 -11.80 12.46 -12.23
CA ARG A 176 -11.39 13.80 -12.68
C ARG A 176 -9.88 13.89 -12.95
N HIS A 177 -9.08 13.29 -12.08
CA HIS A 177 -7.62 13.39 -12.10
C HIS A 177 -6.92 12.18 -12.71
N ALA A 178 -7.65 11.24 -13.33
CA ALA A 178 -7.08 10.04 -13.95
C ALA A 178 -5.95 10.33 -14.95
N PHE A 179 -6.05 11.44 -15.69
CA PHE A 179 -5.05 11.85 -16.70
C PHE A 179 -3.70 12.23 -16.08
N GLU A 180 -3.66 12.63 -14.81
CA GLU A 180 -2.42 13.02 -14.12
C GLU A 180 -1.49 11.82 -13.88
N LEU A 181 -2.01 10.58 -13.97
CA LEU A 181 -1.19 9.36 -13.94
C LEU A 181 -0.15 9.32 -15.06
N GLU A 182 -0.39 9.99 -16.19
CA GLU A 182 0.56 10.09 -17.29
C GLU A 182 1.88 10.78 -16.88
N THR A 183 1.83 11.62 -15.83
CA THR A 183 3.03 12.30 -15.29
C THR A 183 3.80 11.45 -14.29
N THR A 184 3.24 10.32 -13.86
CA THR A 184 3.84 9.45 -12.84
C THR A 184 4.88 8.51 -13.47
N ALA A 185 6.01 8.32 -12.80
CA ALA A 185 7.03 7.38 -13.23
C ALA A 185 6.47 5.95 -13.38
N LYS A 186 6.74 5.32 -14.51
CA LYS A 186 6.19 3.99 -14.87
C LYS A 186 6.55 2.91 -13.85
N GLU A 187 7.70 3.02 -13.22
CA GLU A 187 8.15 2.10 -12.16
C GLU A 187 7.21 2.14 -10.95
N ARG A 188 6.77 3.34 -10.55
CA ARG A 188 5.81 3.51 -9.45
C ARG A 188 4.44 2.94 -9.83
N ILE A 189 3.97 3.21 -11.05
CA ILE A 189 2.72 2.64 -11.58
C ILE A 189 2.78 1.11 -11.54
N ASN A 190 3.86 0.51 -12.05
CA ASN A 190 4.02 -0.94 -12.07
C ASN A 190 3.99 -1.57 -10.67
N VAL A 191 4.62 -0.94 -9.67
CA VAL A 191 4.60 -1.42 -8.29
C VAL A 191 3.17 -1.44 -7.74
N GLU A 192 2.37 -0.40 -7.98
CA GLU A 192 0.99 -0.35 -7.51
C GLU A 192 0.09 -1.34 -8.27
N LEU A 193 0.25 -1.47 -9.59
CA LEU A 193 -0.49 -2.45 -10.40
C LEU A 193 -0.23 -3.89 -9.97
N VAL A 194 1.03 -4.27 -9.74
CA VAL A 194 1.37 -5.61 -9.24
C VAL A 194 0.66 -5.92 -7.93
N LYS A 195 0.64 -4.95 -7.00
CA LYS A 195 -0.06 -5.10 -5.72
C LYS A 195 -1.58 -5.13 -5.87
N LEU A 196 -2.13 -4.39 -6.84
CA LEU A 196 -3.55 -4.39 -7.16
C LEU A 196 -3.97 -5.74 -7.72
N PHE A 197 -3.28 -6.25 -8.73
CA PHE A 197 -3.59 -7.56 -9.33
C PHE A 197 -3.41 -8.73 -8.37
N GLY A 198 -2.53 -8.58 -7.36
CA GLY A 198 -2.36 -9.56 -6.28
C GLY A 198 -3.40 -9.46 -5.17
N GLY A 199 -4.33 -8.51 -5.23
CA GLY A 199 -5.35 -8.32 -4.21
C GLY A 199 -6.53 -9.28 -4.39
N LYS A 200 -7.21 -9.58 -3.28
CA LYS A 200 -8.35 -10.52 -3.25
C LYS A 200 -9.56 -10.04 -4.06
N HIS A 201 -9.73 -8.72 -4.20
CA HIS A 201 -10.84 -8.08 -4.92
C HIS A 201 -10.37 -7.40 -6.22
N ALA A 202 -9.36 -8.02 -6.89
CA ALA A 202 -8.73 -7.43 -8.06
C ALA A 202 -9.71 -7.28 -9.24
N VAL A 203 -10.57 -8.26 -9.50
CA VAL A 203 -11.49 -8.23 -10.63
C VAL A 203 -12.51 -7.11 -10.48
N GLU A 204 -13.18 -7.02 -9.33
CA GLU A 204 -14.15 -5.95 -9.03
C GLU A 204 -13.48 -4.57 -9.05
N THR A 205 -12.20 -4.52 -8.69
CA THR A 205 -11.42 -3.29 -8.72
C THR A 205 -11.10 -2.86 -10.16
N ILE A 206 -10.81 -3.80 -11.06
CA ILE A 206 -10.58 -3.49 -12.48
C ILE A 206 -11.89 -3.03 -13.14
N GLU A 207 -13.03 -3.63 -12.79
CA GLU A 207 -14.34 -3.17 -13.24
C GLU A 207 -14.61 -1.72 -12.80
N GLU A 208 -14.22 -1.34 -11.57
CA GLU A 208 -14.37 0.03 -11.10
C GLU A 208 -13.33 1.00 -11.69
N LEU A 209 -12.09 0.56 -11.94
CA LEU A 209 -11.09 1.31 -12.72
C LEU A 209 -11.64 1.70 -14.10
N ASP A 210 -12.33 0.76 -14.71
CA ASP A 210 -12.96 0.96 -16.01
C ASP A 210 -14.15 1.90 -15.93
N ALA A 211 -15.05 1.68 -14.98
CA ALA A 211 -16.24 2.52 -14.76
C ALA A 211 -15.89 3.98 -14.48
N LEU A 212 -14.73 4.24 -13.85
CA LEU A 212 -14.23 5.59 -13.55
C LEU A 212 -13.30 6.15 -14.65
N CYS A 213 -13.18 5.47 -15.81
CA CYS A 213 -12.34 5.86 -16.95
C CYS A 213 -10.85 6.01 -16.60
N VAL A 214 -10.38 5.35 -15.54
CA VAL A 214 -8.97 5.33 -15.15
C VAL A 214 -8.20 4.27 -15.93
N LEU A 215 -8.84 3.12 -16.23
CA LEU A 215 -8.19 1.99 -16.89
C LEU A 215 -7.64 2.36 -18.27
N GLU A 216 -8.39 3.12 -19.06
CA GLU A 216 -7.96 3.58 -20.40
C GLU A 216 -6.78 4.56 -20.38
N LYS A 217 -6.55 5.25 -19.23
CA LYS A 217 -5.38 6.13 -19.05
C LYS A 217 -4.12 5.33 -18.73
N LEU A 218 -4.28 4.14 -18.17
CA LEU A 218 -3.18 3.22 -17.82
C LEU A 218 -2.83 2.31 -18.99
N ILE A 219 -3.85 1.81 -19.69
CA ILE A 219 -3.75 0.83 -20.77
C ILE A 219 -4.66 1.33 -21.91
N PRO A 220 -4.18 2.24 -22.78
CA PRO A 220 -5.00 2.78 -23.87
C PRO A 220 -5.55 1.72 -24.82
N GLU A 221 -4.83 0.60 -24.99
CA GLU A 221 -5.20 -0.53 -25.83
C GLU A 221 -6.50 -1.22 -25.38
N ILE A 222 -6.93 -1.01 -24.13
CA ILE A 222 -8.16 -1.56 -23.59
C ILE A 222 -9.39 -1.10 -24.38
N VAL A 223 -9.32 0.11 -24.95
CA VAL A 223 -10.40 0.67 -25.79
C VAL A 223 -10.64 -0.19 -27.03
N GLU A 224 -9.58 -0.71 -27.64
CA GLU A 224 -9.69 -1.58 -28.80
C GLU A 224 -10.15 -2.99 -28.40
N ILE A 225 -9.68 -3.51 -27.28
CA ILE A 225 -10.09 -4.81 -26.73
C ILE A 225 -11.60 -4.84 -26.47
N LYS A 226 -12.18 -3.76 -25.96
CA LYS A 226 -13.62 -3.63 -25.71
C LYS A 226 -14.49 -3.61 -26.98
N LYS A 227 -13.92 -3.30 -28.13
CA LYS A 227 -14.64 -3.32 -29.42
C LYS A 227 -14.74 -4.72 -30.03
N ILE A 228 -14.03 -5.70 -29.52
CA ILE A 228 -14.03 -7.07 -30.03
C ILE A 228 -15.28 -7.79 -29.48
N PRO A 229 -16.29 -8.09 -30.36
CA PRO A 229 -17.55 -8.63 -29.89
C PRO A 229 -17.46 -10.12 -29.57
N PRO A 230 -18.47 -10.67 -28.88
CA PRO A 230 -18.61 -12.10 -28.71
C PRO A 230 -18.61 -12.84 -30.06
N ASN A 231 -18.25 -14.13 -30.07
CA ASN A 231 -18.23 -14.97 -31.24
C ASN A 231 -18.86 -16.36 -30.95
N SER A 232 -18.84 -17.28 -31.91
CA SER A 232 -19.45 -18.62 -31.75
C SER A 232 -18.82 -19.46 -30.62
N HIS A 233 -17.62 -19.14 -30.15
CA HIS A 233 -16.90 -19.88 -29.12
C HIS A 233 -16.90 -19.15 -27.77
N HIS A 234 -17.12 -17.83 -27.78
CA HIS A 234 -17.07 -16.98 -26.58
C HIS A 234 -18.33 -16.11 -26.50
N HIS A 235 -19.13 -16.31 -25.45
CA HIS A 235 -20.39 -15.58 -25.21
C HIS A 235 -20.19 -14.17 -24.65
N LEU A 236 -18.98 -13.84 -24.19
CA LEU A 236 -18.59 -12.52 -23.72
C LEU A 236 -17.70 -11.85 -24.77
N ASP A 237 -17.67 -10.50 -24.79
CA ASP A 237 -16.64 -9.77 -25.50
C ASP A 237 -15.26 -10.01 -24.86
N LEU A 238 -14.19 -9.62 -25.55
CA LEU A 238 -12.84 -9.97 -25.12
C LEU A 238 -12.49 -9.39 -23.76
N PHE A 239 -12.94 -8.18 -23.45
CA PHE A 239 -12.66 -7.54 -22.15
C PHE A 239 -13.33 -8.31 -21.00
N HIS A 240 -14.64 -8.54 -21.08
CA HIS A 240 -15.37 -9.27 -20.04
C HIS A 240 -14.96 -10.74 -19.98
N HIS A 241 -14.59 -11.36 -21.12
CA HIS A 241 -14.00 -12.70 -21.10
C HIS A 241 -12.67 -12.76 -20.33
N SER A 242 -11.83 -11.75 -20.50
CA SER A 242 -10.55 -11.65 -19.77
C SER A 242 -10.77 -11.48 -18.26
N LEU A 243 -11.75 -10.65 -17.86
CA LEU A 243 -12.11 -10.47 -16.44
C LEU A 243 -12.70 -11.77 -15.85
N GLU A 244 -13.55 -12.46 -16.59
CA GLU A 244 -14.12 -13.73 -16.12
C GLU A 244 -13.02 -14.81 -15.99
N THR A 245 -12.10 -14.89 -16.93
CA THR A 245 -10.95 -15.79 -16.84
C THR A 245 -10.12 -15.48 -15.58
N MET A 246 -9.85 -14.22 -15.30
CA MET A 246 -9.14 -13.81 -14.10
C MET A 246 -9.91 -14.21 -12.82
N ARG A 247 -11.23 -14.04 -12.81
CA ARG A 247 -12.10 -14.45 -11.69
C ARG A 247 -12.03 -15.95 -11.45
N GLN A 248 -12.09 -16.75 -12.51
CA GLN A 248 -12.01 -18.22 -12.41
C GLN A 248 -10.63 -18.68 -11.91
N VAL A 249 -9.56 -18.08 -12.38
CA VAL A 249 -8.20 -18.37 -11.88
C VAL A 249 -8.08 -18.04 -10.38
N HIS A 250 -8.65 -16.91 -9.96
CA HIS A 250 -8.63 -16.50 -8.56
C HIS A 250 -9.41 -17.47 -7.66
N LEU A 251 -10.62 -17.85 -8.08
CA LEU A 251 -11.44 -18.84 -7.39
C LEU A 251 -10.76 -20.21 -7.33
N PHE A 252 -10.13 -20.64 -8.41
CA PHE A 252 -9.35 -21.88 -8.43
C PHE A 252 -8.21 -21.83 -7.41
N TYR A 253 -7.45 -20.75 -7.39
CA TYR A 253 -6.35 -20.57 -6.43
C TYR A 253 -6.87 -20.59 -4.99
N GLU A 254 -7.92 -19.84 -4.67
CA GLU A 254 -8.48 -19.80 -3.30
C GLU A 254 -8.96 -21.16 -2.81
N ASN A 255 -9.59 -21.95 -3.69
CA ASN A 255 -10.14 -23.26 -3.36
C ASN A 255 -9.12 -24.41 -3.46
N SER A 256 -7.89 -24.14 -3.89
CA SER A 256 -6.83 -25.13 -3.98
C SER A 256 -6.24 -25.46 -2.62
N CYS A 257 -5.70 -26.67 -2.46
CA CYS A 257 -4.95 -27.03 -1.25
C CYS A 257 -3.61 -26.28 -1.19
N ASP A 258 -3.03 -26.22 0.02
CA ASP A 258 -1.78 -25.48 0.27
C ASP A 258 -0.59 -25.96 -0.58
N GLU A 259 -0.57 -27.21 -0.98
CA GLU A 259 0.47 -27.76 -1.85
C GLU A 259 0.36 -27.20 -3.28
N VAL A 260 -0.84 -27.11 -3.82
CA VAL A 260 -1.11 -26.50 -5.12
C VAL A 260 -0.83 -24.99 -5.08
N LYS A 261 -1.21 -24.32 -4.00
CA LYS A 261 -0.92 -22.88 -3.81
C LYS A 261 0.58 -22.62 -3.80
N ARG A 262 1.34 -23.40 -3.04
CA ARG A 262 2.81 -23.30 -3.00
C ARG A 262 3.44 -23.56 -4.37
N HIS A 263 3.00 -24.61 -5.06
CA HIS A 263 3.49 -24.89 -6.41
C HIS A 263 3.20 -23.76 -7.39
N PHE A 264 1.99 -23.19 -7.34
CA PHE A 264 1.59 -22.04 -8.17
C PHE A 264 2.41 -20.79 -7.83
N GLU A 265 2.69 -20.55 -6.54
CA GLU A 265 3.53 -19.44 -6.08
C GLU A 265 5.00 -19.62 -6.49
N ASP A 266 5.53 -20.83 -6.40
CA ASP A 266 6.92 -21.15 -6.75
C ASP A 266 7.14 -21.12 -8.27
N GLU A 267 6.25 -21.71 -9.05
CA GLU A 267 6.37 -21.81 -10.51
C GLU A 267 5.97 -20.52 -11.24
N CYS A 268 4.81 -19.94 -10.86
CA CYS A 268 4.25 -18.77 -11.53
C CYS A 268 4.73 -17.45 -10.93
N PHE A 269 5.07 -17.43 -9.63
CA PHE A 269 5.28 -16.20 -8.87
C PHE A 269 6.51 -16.24 -7.95
N GLY A 270 7.37 -17.24 -8.02
CA GLY A 270 8.57 -17.36 -7.19
C GLY A 270 9.38 -16.07 -7.14
N GLY A 271 9.41 -15.40 -6.01
CA GLY A 271 10.19 -14.25 -5.59
C GLY A 271 10.56 -13.22 -6.68
N GLN A 272 11.80 -13.24 -7.15
CA GLN A 272 12.29 -12.35 -8.21
C GLN A 272 11.69 -12.61 -9.62
N LYS A 273 11.09 -13.79 -9.86
CA LYS A 273 10.46 -14.14 -11.15
C LYS A 273 9.13 -13.42 -11.40
N ARG A 274 8.39 -12.99 -10.35
CA ARG A 274 7.18 -12.17 -10.48
C ARG A 274 7.41 -10.90 -11.31
N LEU A 275 8.49 -10.22 -11.04
CA LEU A 275 8.89 -9.00 -11.77
C LEU A 275 9.41 -9.30 -13.18
N CYS A 276 10.05 -10.45 -13.40
CA CYS A 276 10.54 -10.87 -14.71
C CYS A 276 9.43 -11.25 -15.70
N TYR A 277 8.38 -11.95 -15.23
CA TYR A 277 7.30 -12.39 -16.12
C TYR A 277 6.47 -11.19 -16.61
N LEU A 278 6.11 -10.27 -15.73
CA LEU A 278 5.41 -9.04 -16.11
C LEU A 278 6.32 -8.10 -16.93
N LYS A 279 7.62 -8.00 -16.62
CA LYS A 279 8.58 -7.27 -17.45
C LYS A 279 8.73 -7.88 -18.83
N ASN A 280 8.70 -9.20 -18.97
CA ASN A 280 8.81 -9.85 -20.26
C ASN A 280 7.56 -9.66 -21.11
N ILE A 281 6.36 -9.68 -20.52
CA ILE A 281 5.11 -9.37 -21.24
C ILE A 281 5.13 -7.91 -21.72
N LEU A 282 5.51 -6.97 -20.85
CA LEU A 282 5.55 -5.54 -21.19
C LEU A 282 6.68 -5.20 -22.19
N ASN A 283 7.84 -5.91 -22.15
CA ASN A 283 8.94 -5.69 -23.08
C ASN A 283 8.75 -6.37 -24.44
N GLN A 284 7.95 -7.42 -24.56
CA GLN A 284 7.61 -8.04 -25.85
C GLN A 284 6.69 -7.17 -26.69
N GLN A 285 5.87 -6.31 -26.09
CA GLN A 285 4.99 -5.37 -26.80
C GLN A 285 5.71 -4.12 -27.35
N HIS A 286 6.99 -3.92 -27.03
CA HIS A 286 7.79 -2.80 -27.56
C HIS A 286 8.79 -3.19 -28.65
N GLN A 287 8.72 -4.44 -29.18
CA GLN A 287 9.60 -4.91 -30.27
C GLN A 287 8.83 -5.32 -31.55
N GLU A 288 7.52 -5.09 -31.62
CA GLU A 288 6.72 -5.09 -32.85
C GLU A 288 6.13 -3.66 -33.04
#